data_6b6dafafa35967c2cf4dbf740bec2b67
#
_entry.id   6b6dafafa35967c2cf4dbf740bec2b67
#
_cell.length_a   1.000
_cell.length_b   1.000
_cell.length_c   1.000
_cell.angle_alpha   90.00
_cell.angle_beta   90.00
_cell.angle_gamma   90.00
#
_symmetry.space_group_name_H-M   'P 1'
#
loop_
_entity.id
_entity.type
_entity.pdbx_description
1 polymer ?
#
loop_
_entity_poly.entity_id
_entity_poly.type
_entity_poly.pdbx_seq_one_letter_code
_entity_poly.pdbx_strand_id
1 'polypeptide(L)'
;MRKSSPRAIDYQALADFRFEIRRFLNFSERLAHAAGIEPQQHQALLVIKGLPTHRVATIGVLAERLLIQHHSAVELVNRLEAKGLLRRTRSAADRREVVLTLSRRGEALLKRLTHPHHTELQSARPRLLVALAAAIDPHAIVVPASRNRQHKKQSRKRRVRNKQSKQRQRSS
;
A
#
# COMPACT_ATOMS: atom_id res chain seq x y z
N MET A 1 33.43 5.60 30.09
CA MET A 1 32.54 4.94 29.08
C MET A 1 31.16 4.76 29.69
N ARG A 2 30.18 5.57 29.30
CA ARG A 2 28.77 5.39 29.72
C ARG A 2 28.23 4.18 28.98
N LYS A 3 27.92 3.10 29.67
CA LYS A 3 27.14 1.97 29.13
C LYS A 3 25.74 2.51 28.85
N SER A 4 25.38 2.66 27.56
CA SER A 4 23.99 2.92 27.17
C SER A 4 23.15 1.74 27.59
N SER A 5 22.23 1.95 28.51
CA SER A 5 21.22 0.94 28.87
C SER A 5 20.48 0.52 27.59
N PRO A 6 20.13 -0.78 27.43
CA PRO A 6 19.35 -1.19 26.29
C PRO A 6 18.04 -0.40 26.27
N ARG A 7 17.76 0.28 25.14
CA ARG A 7 16.52 1.05 24.94
C ARG A 7 15.33 0.14 25.19
N ALA A 8 14.41 0.56 26.02
CA ALA A 8 13.13 -0.16 26.20
C ALA A 8 12.42 -0.25 24.84
N ILE A 9 11.97 -1.44 24.49
CA ILE A 9 11.24 -1.70 23.24
C ILE A 9 9.83 -1.06 23.38
N ASP A 10 9.50 -0.16 22.48
CA ASP A 10 8.14 0.41 22.39
C ASP A 10 7.24 -0.49 21.54
N TYR A 11 6.56 -1.41 22.21
CA TYR A 11 5.62 -2.32 21.56
C TYR A 11 4.44 -1.61 20.90
N GLN A 12 4.00 -0.48 21.45
CA GLN A 12 2.90 0.30 20.88
C GLN A 12 3.33 0.92 19.56
N ALA A 13 4.47 1.59 19.52
CA ALA A 13 4.98 2.19 18.28
C ALA A 13 5.19 1.15 17.18
N LEU A 14 5.70 -0.04 17.52
CA LEU A 14 5.85 -1.13 16.57
C LEU A 14 4.49 -1.67 16.07
N ALA A 15 3.51 -1.77 16.96
CA ALA A 15 2.15 -2.20 16.61
C ALA A 15 1.46 -1.19 15.69
N ASP A 16 1.60 0.11 15.96
CA ASP A 16 1.05 1.20 15.16
C ASP A 16 1.68 1.25 13.76
N PHE A 17 2.99 1.07 13.65
CA PHE A 17 3.67 0.96 12.37
C PHE A 17 3.15 -0.22 11.54
N ARG A 18 3.03 -1.40 12.15
CA ARG A 18 2.47 -2.57 11.48
C ARG A 18 1.00 -2.40 11.09
N PHE A 19 0.24 -1.64 11.87
CA PHE A 19 -1.15 -1.32 11.56
C PHE A 19 -1.26 -0.44 10.30
N GLU A 20 -0.45 0.62 10.18
CA GLU A 20 -0.46 1.48 8.99
C GLU A 20 -0.02 0.72 7.71
N ILE A 21 0.97 -0.17 7.80
CA ILE A 21 1.33 -1.07 6.69
C ILE A 21 0.13 -1.93 6.27
N ARG A 22 -0.54 -2.57 7.24
CA ARG A 22 -1.72 -3.42 6.95
C ARG A 22 -2.88 -2.64 6.35
N ARG A 23 -3.09 -1.40 6.76
CA ARG A 23 -4.11 -0.53 6.13
C ARG A 23 -3.86 -0.33 4.66
N PHE A 24 -2.63 -0.01 4.29
CA PHE A 24 -2.24 0.17 2.89
C PHE A 24 -2.38 -1.15 2.10
N LEU A 25 -1.91 -2.26 2.65
CA LEU A 25 -2.03 -3.58 2.01
C LEU A 25 -3.49 -3.98 1.81
N ASN A 26 -4.35 -3.78 2.80
CA ASN A 26 -5.79 -4.06 2.70
C ASN A 26 -6.47 -3.20 1.61
N PHE A 27 -6.09 -1.92 1.49
CA PHE A 27 -6.55 -1.09 0.38
C PHE A 27 -6.11 -1.67 -0.97
N SER A 28 -4.84 -2.06 -1.10
CA SER A 28 -4.25 -2.66 -2.31
C SER A 28 -4.96 -3.95 -2.70
N GLU A 29 -5.25 -4.83 -1.74
CA GLU A 29 -5.97 -6.09 -1.93
C GLU A 29 -7.39 -5.86 -2.46
N ARG A 30 -8.16 -4.97 -1.81
CA ARG A 30 -9.51 -4.63 -2.26
C ARG A 30 -9.52 -4.06 -3.67
N LEU A 31 -8.55 -3.24 -4.01
CA LEU A 31 -8.43 -2.65 -5.34
C LEU A 31 -8.10 -3.72 -6.40
N ALA A 32 -7.24 -4.68 -6.10
CA ALA A 32 -6.92 -5.80 -6.96
C ALA A 32 -8.17 -6.68 -7.22
N HIS A 33 -8.89 -7.06 -6.17
CA HIS A 33 -10.13 -7.83 -6.29
C HIS A 33 -11.20 -7.09 -7.10
N ALA A 34 -11.39 -5.79 -6.86
CA ALA A 34 -12.31 -4.97 -7.66
C ALA A 34 -11.93 -4.90 -9.15
N ALA A 35 -10.66 -5.11 -9.48
CA ALA A 35 -10.16 -5.19 -10.84
C ALA A 35 -10.19 -6.62 -11.45
N GLY A 36 -10.68 -7.62 -10.72
CA GLY A 36 -10.81 -9.02 -11.17
C GLY A 36 -9.51 -9.82 -11.11
N ILE A 37 -8.56 -9.41 -10.29
CA ILE A 37 -7.30 -10.13 -10.08
C ILE A 37 -7.01 -10.34 -8.59
N GLU A 38 -6.22 -11.38 -8.31
CA GLU A 38 -5.75 -11.63 -6.96
C GLU A 38 -4.63 -10.64 -6.56
N PRO A 39 -4.49 -10.31 -5.26
CA PRO A 39 -3.46 -9.40 -4.76
C PRO A 39 -2.04 -9.79 -5.21
N GLN A 40 -1.69 -11.07 -5.15
CA GLN A 40 -0.39 -11.56 -5.62
C GLN A 40 -0.20 -11.36 -7.14
N GLN A 41 -1.27 -11.46 -7.93
CA GLN A 41 -1.23 -11.19 -9.37
C GLN A 41 -0.90 -9.72 -9.64
N HIS A 42 -1.54 -8.80 -8.90
CA HIS A 42 -1.21 -7.37 -8.98
C HIS A 42 0.26 -7.11 -8.63
N GLN A 43 0.74 -7.67 -7.50
CA GLN A 43 2.14 -7.51 -7.09
C GLN A 43 3.13 -8.06 -8.12
N ALA A 44 2.81 -9.21 -8.74
CA ALA A 44 3.65 -9.77 -9.81
C ALA A 44 3.76 -8.85 -11.03
N LEU A 45 2.62 -8.28 -11.49
CA LEU A 45 2.63 -7.31 -12.59
C LEU A 45 3.47 -6.07 -12.24
N LEU A 46 3.35 -5.60 -10.99
CA LEU A 46 4.11 -4.45 -10.50
C LEU A 46 5.60 -4.75 -10.44
N VAL A 47 6.00 -5.92 -9.96
CA VAL A 47 7.41 -6.37 -9.94
C VAL A 47 7.96 -6.42 -11.36
N ILE A 48 7.29 -7.11 -12.29
CA ILE A 48 7.77 -7.26 -13.66
C ILE A 48 7.97 -5.90 -14.35
N LYS A 49 7.05 -4.96 -14.16
CA LYS A 49 7.13 -3.62 -14.79
C LYS A 49 8.11 -2.69 -14.09
N GLY A 50 8.30 -2.85 -12.79
CA GLY A 50 9.09 -1.95 -11.94
C GLY A 50 10.54 -2.38 -11.75
N LEU A 51 11.02 -3.44 -12.41
CA LEU A 51 12.41 -3.81 -12.35
C LEU A 51 13.30 -2.73 -12.98
N PRO A 52 14.51 -2.50 -12.44
CA PRO A 52 15.51 -1.66 -13.10
C PRO A 52 15.86 -2.19 -14.51
N THR A 53 16.24 -1.30 -15.41
CA THR A 53 16.50 -1.61 -16.83
C THR A 53 17.61 -2.65 -17.06
N HIS A 54 18.54 -2.77 -16.10
CA HIS A 54 19.63 -3.75 -16.15
C HIS A 54 19.25 -5.14 -15.61
N ARG A 55 18.00 -5.31 -15.11
CA ARG A 55 17.54 -6.56 -14.52
C ARG A 55 16.39 -7.15 -15.33
N VAL A 56 16.56 -8.39 -15.76
CA VAL A 56 15.55 -9.13 -16.55
C VAL A 56 14.53 -9.77 -15.61
N ALA A 57 13.23 -9.66 -15.94
CA ALA A 57 12.17 -10.31 -15.21
C ALA A 57 12.12 -11.81 -15.55
N THR A 58 12.61 -12.65 -14.67
CA THR A 58 12.51 -14.11 -14.73
C THR A 58 11.63 -14.64 -13.59
N ILE A 59 11.27 -15.93 -13.64
CA ILE A 59 10.52 -16.58 -12.55
C ILE A 59 11.32 -16.54 -11.25
N GLY A 60 12.64 -16.73 -11.30
CA GLY A 60 13.50 -16.65 -10.12
C GLY A 60 13.52 -15.25 -9.49
N VAL A 61 13.65 -14.21 -10.32
CA VAL A 61 13.58 -12.82 -9.87
C VAL A 61 12.21 -12.49 -9.28
N LEU A 62 11.14 -13.02 -9.87
CA LEU A 62 9.78 -12.84 -9.36
C LEU A 62 9.61 -13.49 -7.98
N ALA A 63 10.08 -14.73 -7.82
CA ALA A 63 10.05 -15.45 -6.55
C ALA A 63 10.80 -14.70 -5.45
N GLU A 64 12.02 -14.23 -5.75
CA GLU A 64 12.84 -13.41 -4.84
C GLU A 64 12.09 -12.13 -4.40
N ARG A 65 11.56 -11.39 -5.36
CA ARG A 65 10.90 -10.10 -5.09
C ARG A 65 9.59 -10.23 -4.35
N LEU A 66 8.87 -11.32 -4.54
CA LEU A 66 7.62 -11.61 -3.86
C LEU A 66 7.81 -12.40 -2.56
N LEU A 67 9.05 -12.80 -2.23
CA LEU A 67 9.39 -13.63 -1.06
C LEU A 67 8.57 -14.94 -1.02
N ILE A 68 8.42 -15.59 -2.19
CA ILE A 68 7.70 -16.85 -2.34
C ILE A 68 8.60 -17.95 -2.90
N GLN A 69 8.17 -19.20 -2.77
CA GLN A 69 8.88 -20.34 -3.33
C GLN A 69 8.83 -20.33 -4.87
N HIS A 70 9.86 -20.86 -5.52
CA HIS A 70 9.96 -20.90 -6.98
C HIS A 70 8.75 -21.55 -7.65
N HIS A 71 8.25 -22.69 -7.12
CA HIS A 71 7.07 -23.37 -7.65
C HIS A 71 5.82 -22.50 -7.57
N SER A 72 5.63 -21.75 -6.48
CA SER A 72 4.51 -20.81 -6.32
C SER A 72 4.59 -19.67 -7.34
N ALA A 73 5.82 -19.19 -7.66
CA ALA A 73 6.00 -18.19 -8.72
C ALA A 73 5.67 -18.76 -10.10
N VAL A 74 6.03 -20.03 -10.39
CA VAL A 74 5.63 -20.73 -11.63
C VAL A 74 4.11 -20.75 -11.77
N GLU A 75 3.39 -21.16 -10.74
CA GLU A 75 1.92 -21.20 -10.77
C GLU A 75 1.29 -19.82 -10.92
N LEU A 76 1.83 -18.82 -10.24
CA LEU A 76 1.39 -17.44 -10.36
C LEU A 76 1.54 -16.92 -11.79
N VAL A 77 2.69 -17.20 -12.42
CA VAL A 77 2.96 -16.85 -13.81
C VAL A 77 2.01 -17.60 -14.76
N ASN A 78 1.74 -18.89 -14.52
CA ASN A 78 0.77 -19.65 -15.31
C ASN A 78 -0.63 -19.01 -15.27
N ARG A 79 -1.11 -18.63 -14.09
CA ARG A 79 -2.39 -17.96 -13.92
C ARG A 79 -2.46 -16.58 -14.59
N LEU A 80 -1.39 -15.82 -14.54
CA LEU A 80 -1.30 -14.51 -15.22
C LEU A 80 -1.28 -14.66 -16.74
N GLU A 81 -0.57 -15.65 -17.27
CA GLU A 81 -0.51 -15.95 -18.70
C GLU A 81 -1.87 -16.43 -19.21
N ALA A 82 -2.54 -17.34 -18.47
CA ALA A 82 -3.90 -17.79 -18.78
C ALA A 82 -4.92 -16.65 -18.80
N LYS A 83 -4.75 -15.62 -17.95
CA LYS A 83 -5.55 -14.38 -18.00
C LYS A 83 -5.14 -13.43 -19.13
N GLY A 84 -4.10 -13.75 -19.88
CA GLY A 84 -3.56 -12.90 -20.94
C GLY A 84 -2.92 -11.59 -20.43
N LEU A 85 -2.43 -11.58 -19.19
CA LEU A 85 -1.83 -10.40 -18.56
C LEU A 85 -0.32 -10.31 -18.71
N LEU A 86 0.35 -11.44 -18.95
CA LEU A 86 1.76 -11.50 -19.27
C LEU A 86 2.04 -12.48 -20.42
N ARG A 87 3.27 -12.46 -20.91
CA ARG A 87 3.81 -13.39 -21.91
C ARG A 87 5.17 -13.89 -21.46
N ARG A 88 5.50 -15.13 -21.82
CA ARG A 88 6.81 -15.70 -21.69
C ARG A 88 7.52 -15.62 -23.04
N THR A 89 8.75 -15.14 -23.05
CA THR A 89 9.63 -15.13 -24.22
C THR A 89 10.97 -15.74 -23.84
N ARG A 90 11.63 -16.40 -24.77
CA ARG A 90 13.02 -16.84 -24.56
C ARG A 90 13.94 -15.64 -24.62
N SER A 91 14.93 -15.58 -23.71
CA SER A 91 15.96 -14.55 -23.76
C SER A 91 16.74 -14.65 -25.06
N ALA A 92 17.06 -13.50 -25.65
CA ALA A 92 17.95 -13.45 -26.83
C ALA A 92 19.41 -13.76 -26.44
N ALA A 93 19.79 -13.47 -25.19
CA ALA A 93 21.16 -13.69 -24.68
C ALA A 93 21.37 -15.14 -24.20
N ASP A 94 20.36 -15.76 -23.58
CA ASP A 94 20.41 -17.15 -23.15
C ASP A 94 19.07 -17.84 -23.42
N ARG A 95 19.02 -18.76 -24.37
CA ARG A 95 17.82 -19.50 -24.75
C ARG A 95 17.24 -20.38 -23.63
N ARG A 96 18.00 -20.64 -22.56
CA ARG A 96 17.54 -21.37 -21.38
C ARG A 96 16.72 -20.49 -20.43
N GLU A 97 16.90 -19.17 -20.53
CA GLU A 97 16.24 -18.21 -19.68
C GLU A 97 14.89 -17.80 -20.27
N VAL A 98 13.84 -17.89 -19.44
CA VAL A 98 12.48 -17.43 -19.77
C VAL A 98 12.27 -16.05 -19.19
N VAL A 99 12.04 -15.08 -20.06
CA VAL A 99 11.78 -13.69 -19.73
C VAL A 99 10.27 -13.45 -19.64
N LEU A 100 9.84 -12.78 -18.59
CA LEU A 100 8.46 -12.38 -18.34
C LEU A 100 8.24 -10.94 -18.80
N THR A 101 7.24 -10.72 -19.63
CA THR A 101 6.85 -9.39 -20.10
C THR A 101 5.35 -9.18 -19.92
N LEU A 102 4.92 -7.95 -19.59
CA LEU A 102 3.50 -7.66 -19.56
C LEU A 102 2.94 -7.65 -20.98
N SER A 103 1.73 -8.19 -21.13
CA SER A 103 0.94 -7.97 -22.35
C SER A 103 0.37 -6.54 -22.35
N ARG A 104 -0.16 -6.08 -23.49
CA ARG A 104 -0.90 -4.79 -23.56
C ARG A 104 -2.04 -4.72 -22.53
N ARG A 105 -2.74 -5.85 -22.32
CA ARG A 105 -3.82 -5.96 -21.32
C ARG A 105 -3.27 -5.85 -19.90
N GLY A 106 -2.13 -6.49 -19.61
CA GLY A 106 -1.47 -6.40 -18.30
C GLY A 106 -0.99 -4.99 -18.00
N GLU A 107 -0.38 -4.30 -18.99
CA GLU A 107 0.05 -2.91 -18.83
C GLU A 107 -1.13 -1.96 -18.60
N ALA A 108 -2.21 -2.09 -19.36
CA ALA A 108 -3.40 -1.28 -19.19
C ALA A 108 -4.04 -1.48 -17.81
N LEU A 109 -4.12 -2.74 -17.33
CA LEU A 109 -4.62 -3.08 -16.01
C LEU A 109 -3.73 -2.46 -14.93
N LEU A 110 -2.42 -2.66 -15.00
CA LEU A 110 -1.47 -2.12 -14.03
C LEU A 110 -1.54 -0.59 -13.97
N LYS A 111 -1.59 0.09 -15.11
CA LYS A 111 -1.75 1.55 -15.18
C LYS A 111 -3.01 2.02 -14.47
N ARG A 112 -4.14 1.31 -14.65
CA ARG A 112 -5.42 1.63 -13.99
C ARG A 112 -5.33 1.49 -12.47
N LEU A 113 -4.55 0.52 -11.96
CA LEU A 113 -4.36 0.28 -10.54
C LEU A 113 -3.36 1.26 -9.90
N THR A 114 -2.38 1.74 -10.67
CA THR A 114 -1.29 2.57 -10.14
C THR A 114 -1.77 3.91 -9.59
N HIS A 115 -2.71 4.58 -10.28
CA HIS A 115 -3.18 5.89 -9.84
C HIS A 115 -3.86 5.88 -8.46
N PRO A 116 -4.85 5.01 -8.19
CA PRO A 116 -5.43 4.89 -6.84
C PRO A 116 -4.41 4.53 -5.77
N HIS A 117 -3.44 3.65 -6.06
CA HIS A 117 -2.37 3.32 -5.12
C HIS A 117 -1.51 4.53 -4.77
N HIS A 118 -1.15 5.34 -5.77
CA HIS A 118 -0.38 6.57 -5.55
C HIS A 118 -1.14 7.56 -4.67
N THR A 119 -2.44 7.75 -4.94
CA THR A 119 -3.30 8.62 -4.14
C THR A 119 -3.40 8.14 -2.69
N GLU A 120 -3.58 6.83 -2.46
CA GLU A 120 -3.61 6.27 -1.11
C GLU A 120 -2.27 6.42 -0.40
N LEU A 121 -1.13 6.19 -1.07
CA LEU A 121 0.19 6.41 -0.50
C LEU A 121 0.42 7.87 -0.11
N GLN A 122 0.00 8.83 -0.93
CA GLN A 122 0.06 10.25 -0.59
C GLN A 122 -0.76 10.57 0.66
N SER A 123 -1.97 10.02 0.76
CA SER A 123 -2.85 10.17 1.93
C SER A 123 -2.28 9.48 3.19
N ALA A 124 -1.70 8.30 3.05
CA ALA A 124 -1.13 7.52 4.12
C ALA A 124 0.24 8.03 4.58
N ARG A 125 0.96 8.76 3.73
CA ARG A 125 2.33 9.23 3.95
C ARG A 125 2.58 9.83 5.33
N PRO A 126 1.80 10.81 5.84
CA PRO A 126 2.08 11.39 7.14
C PRO A 126 2.01 10.37 8.28
N ARG A 127 1.00 9.47 8.23
CA ARG A 127 0.80 8.43 9.25
C ARG A 127 1.92 7.38 9.21
N LEU A 128 2.29 6.93 8.01
CA LEU A 128 3.37 5.96 7.81
C LEU A 128 4.72 6.50 8.30
N LEU A 129 5.04 7.76 7.98
CA LEU A 129 6.29 8.38 8.41
C LEU A 129 6.35 8.56 9.93
N VAL A 130 5.26 9.02 10.54
CA VAL A 130 5.18 9.18 12.00
C VAL A 130 5.31 7.83 12.70
N ALA A 131 4.56 6.82 12.26
CA ALA A 131 4.60 5.49 12.86
C ALA A 131 5.96 4.81 12.69
N LEU A 132 6.59 4.95 11.52
CA LEU A 132 7.95 4.45 11.27
C LEU A 132 8.97 5.13 12.18
N ALA A 133 8.93 6.45 12.26
CA ALA A 133 9.88 7.21 13.09
C ALA A 133 9.73 6.86 14.56
N ALA A 134 8.52 6.76 15.09
CA ALA A 134 8.26 6.33 16.47
C ALA A 134 8.76 4.89 16.73
N ALA A 135 8.60 3.96 15.77
CA ALA A 135 9.08 2.58 15.90
C ALA A 135 10.63 2.49 15.92
N ILE A 136 11.34 3.42 15.25
CA ILE A 136 12.79 3.45 15.20
C ILE A 136 13.37 4.20 16.42
N ASP A 137 12.80 5.35 16.75
CA ASP A 137 13.22 6.20 17.86
C ASP A 137 12.00 6.80 18.58
N PRO A 138 11.56 6.19 19.69
CA PRO A 138 10.42 6.67 20.47
C PRO A 138 10.53 8.12 20.95
N HIS A 139 11.74 8.66 20.98
CA HIS A 139 12.01 10.05 21.41
C HIS A 139 12.18 11.06 20.25
N ALA A 140 12.21 10.58 19.00
CA ALA A 140 12.49 11.42 17.84
C ALA A 140 11.33 12.28 17.38
N ILE A 141 10.06 11.97 17.75
CA ILE A 141 8.91 12.72 17.24
C ILE A 141 7.85 12.94 18.34
N VAL A 142 7.90 14.10 18.97
CA VAL A 142 6.70 14.73 19.49
C VAL A 142 6.13 15.60 18.36
N VAL A 143 5.50 15.00 17.36
CA VAL A 143 4.62 15.77 16.48
C VAL A 143 3.31 15.93 17.23
N PRO A 144 2.92 17.16 17.62
CA PRO A 144 1.64 17.36 18.26
C PRO A 144 0.55 16.85 17.32
N ALA A 145 -0.21 15.87 17.76
CA ALA A 145 -1.38 15.40 17.04
C ALA A 145 -2.19 16.64 16.63
N SER A 146 -2.32 16.90 15.34
CA SER A 146 -3.16 17.98 14.84
C SER A 146 -4.58 17.73 15.37
N ARG A 147 -4.91 18.43 16.45
CA ARG A 147 -6.23 18.39 17.07
C ARG A 147 -7.24 18.65 15.97
N ASN A 148 -8.02 17.65 15.67
CA ASN A 148 -9.17 17.72 14.77
C ASN A 148 -10.15 18.77 15.31
N ARG A 149 -9.85 20.07 15.10
CA ARG A 149 -10.70 21.21 15.50
C ARG A 149 -11.93 21.35 14.62
N GLN A 150 -12.06 20.56 13.56
CA GLN A 150 -13.19 20.71 12.64
C GLN A 150 -14.49 20.09 13.16
N HIS A 151 -14.44 19.01 13.96
CA HIS A 151 -15.66 18.40 14.51
C HIS A 151 -16.35 19.27 15.61
N LYS A 152 -15.59 20.08 16.33
CA LYS A 152 -16.17 20.95 17.39
C LYS A 152 -16.87 22.21 16.84
N LYS A 153 -16.48 22.71 15.65
CA LYS A 153 -17.15 23.87 15.03
C LYS A 153 -18.49 23.51 14.39
N GLN A 154 -18.63 22.31 13.84
CA GLN A 154 -19.91 21.87 13.25
C GLN A 154 -20.97 21.53 14.30
N SER A 155 -20.59 20.90 15.39
CA SER A 155 -21.54 20.61 16.51
C SER A 155 -21.99 21.87 17.23
N ARG A 156 -21.16 22.92 17.33
CA ARG A 156 -21.54 24.20 17.90
C ARG A 156 -22.53 24.99 17.01
N LYS A 157 -22.31 24.98 15.68
CA LYS A 157 -23.22 25.61 14.71
C LYS A 157 -24.61 24.91 14.68
N ARG A 158 -24.65 23.58 14.82
CA ARG A 158 -25.91 22.81 14.87
C ARG A 158 -26.69 23.07 16.14
N ARG A 159 -26.05 23.26 17.31
CA ARG A 159 -26.71 23.61 18.58
C ARG A 159 -27.29 25.03 18.59
N VAL A 160 -26.59 25.99 17.99
CA VAL A 160 -27.10 27.38 17.91
C VAL A 160 -28.31 27.47 16.98
N ARG A 161 -28.27 26.79 15.83
CA ARG A 161 -29.39 26.77 14.86
C ARG A 161 -30.66 26.11 15.44
N ASN A 162 -30.49 25.07 16.27
CA ASN A 162 -31.61 24.37 16.91
C ASN A 162 -32.23 25.18 18.07
N LYS A 163 -31.46 26.07 18.73
CA LYS A 163 -32.00 26.99 19.76
C LYS A 163 -32.82 28.11 19.14
N GLN A 164 -32.41 28.63 17.99
CA GLN A 164 -33.15 29.72 17.31
C GLN A 164 -34.45 29.23 16.67
N SER A 165 -34.51 28.00 16.15
CA SER A 165 -35.79 27.43 15.66
C SER A 165 -36.81 27.17 16.75
N LYS A 166 -36.39 26.74 17.95
CA LYS A 166 -37.28 26.53 19.08
C LYS A 166 -37.82 27.83 19.71
N GLN A 167 -37.07 28.93 19.60
CA GLN A 167 -37.51 30.23 20.07
C GLN A 167 -38.59 30.87 19.15
N ARG A 168 -38.48 30.65 17.82
CA ARG A 168 -39.48 31.14 16.85
C ARG A 168 -40.84 30.41 16.93
N GLN A 169 -40.84 29.13 17.35
CA GLN A 169 -42.08 28.35 17.53
C GLN A 169 -42.82 28.64 18.84
N ARG A 170 -42.24 29.42 19.77
CA ARG A 170 -42.89 29.81 21.05
C ARG A 170 -43.45 31.23 21.03
N SER A 171 -43.29 31.94 19.91
CA SER A 171 -43.76 33.35 19.75
C SER A 171 -44.81 33.49 18.65
N SER A 172 -45.38 32.38 18.20
CA SER A 172 -46.59 32.27 17.36
C SER A 172 -47.64 31.47 18.08
#